data_24c1f42e00d23f93a5d4dee89cea85bb
#
_entry.id   24c1f42e00d23f93a5d4dee89cea85bb
#
_cell.length_a   1.000
_cell.length_b   1.000
_cell.length_c   1.000
_cell.angle_alpha   90.00
_cell.angle_beta   90.00
_cell.angle_gamma   90.00
#
_symmetry.space_group_name_H-M   'P 1'
#
loop_
_entity.id
_entity.type
_entity.pdbx_description
1 polymer ?
#
loop_
_entity_poly.entity_id
_entity_poly.type
_entity_poly.pdbx_seq_one_letter_code
_entity_poly.pdbx_strand_id
1 'polypeptide(L)'
;MQPGEQRTCQGCHEPRPRAPLAAQSKPLALLRAPSRLQPDVDGTNPFSYPRLVQPVLNKHCVSCHQKNPDKAPRLDAELVQIKLNHWWSDGTYYASYVNLTEKYGFYDYGGRDFSDERSYHTIPGQFGARASKLYPLLVNGHHDVKLSPEELHRIAVWLDSTSPFYGVYEKEGGLVQLRGGIAKPTLE
;
A
#
# COMPACT_ATOMS: atom_id res chain seq x y z
N MET A 1 -17.27 -14.35 -14.42
CA MET A 1 -18.34 -14.40 -15.45
C MET A 1 -19.59 -14.97 -14.80
N GLN A 2 -20.74 -14.39 -15.08
CA GLN A 2 -22.02 -14.87 -14.61
C GLN A 2 -22.48 -16.07 -15.46
N PRO A 3 -23.25 -17.02 -14.92
CA PRO A 3 -23.83 -18.09 -15.71
C PRO A 3 -24.66 -17.53 -16.88
N GLY A 4 -24.36 -17.95 -18.12
CA GLY A 4 -25.02 -17.44 -19.33
C GLY A 4 -24.48 -16.13 -19.88
N GLU A 5 -23.48 -15.50 -19.25
CA GLU A 5 -22.84 -14.29 -19.74
C GLU A 5 -21.95 -14.59 -20.94
N GLN A 6 -22.23 -13.95 -22.07
CA GLN A 6 -21.38 -13.98 -23.25
C GLN A 6 -20.49 -12.75 -23.26
N ARG A 7 -19.17 -12.94 -23.30
CA ARG A 7 -18.19 -11.86 -23.45
C ARG A 7 -17.35 -12.10 -24.70
N THR A 8 -17.07 -11.04 -25.43
CA THR A 8 -16.09 -11.06 -26.50
C THR A 8 -14.76 -10.52 -25.96
N CYS A 9 -13.66 -11.15 -26.36
CA CYS A 9 -12.33 -10.67 -26.01
C CYS A 9 -11.76 -9.69 -27.03
N GLN A 10 -12.53 -9.39 -28.07
CA GLN A 10 -12.12 -8.42 -29.11
C GLN A 10 -12.05 -7.02 -28.52
N GLY A 11 -11.03 -6.28 -28.90
CA GLY A 11 -10.74 -4.94 -28.38
C GLY A 11 -9.87 -4.90 -27.13
N CYS A 12 -9.77 -6.03 -26.37
CA CYS A 12 -8.86 -6.14 -25.24
C CYS A 12 -7.67 -7.08 -25.52
N HIS A 13 -7.85 -8.06 -26.39
CA HIS A 13 -6.86 -9.07 -26.76
C HIS A 13 -6.64 -9.15 -28.26
N GLU A 14 -6.44 -8.01 -28.88
CA GLU A 14 -6.16 -7.94 -30.30
C GLU A 14 -4.71 -8.34 -30.61
N PRO A 15 -4.47 -9.11 -31.68
CA PRO A 15 -3.12 -9.34 -32.17
C PRO A 15 -2.47 -8.02 -32.60
N ARG A 16 -1.22 -7.77 -32.22
CA ARG A 16 -0.47 -6.56 -32.56
C ARG A 16 -0.59 -6.08 -34.02
N PRO A 17 -0.62 -6.98 -35.05
CA PRO A 17 -0.69 -6.56 -36.45
C PRO A 17 -2.11 -6.24 -36.93
N ARG A 18 -3.12 -6.32 -36.08
CA ARG A 18 -4.52 -6.07 -36.47
C ARG A 18 -5.12 -4.96 -35.65
N ALA A 19 -5.70 -3.98 -36.31
CA ALA A 19 -6.58 -3.03 -35.67
C ALA A 19 -8.00 -3.65 -35.53
N PRO A 20 -8.72 -3.36 -34.45
CA PRO A 20 -10.13 -3.71 -34.34
C PRO A 20 -10.91 -3.15 -35.53
N LEU A 21 -11.86 -3.91 -36.04
CA LEU A 21 -12.81 -3.36 -37.02
C LEU A 21 -13.52 -2.16 -36.39
N ALA A 22 -13.69 -1.11 -37.16
CA ALA A 22 -14.42 0.08 -36.72
C ALA A 22 -15.80 -0.34 -36.20
N ALA A 23 -16.03 -0.14 -34.90
CA ALA A 23 -17.32 -0.45 -34.29
C ALA A 23 -18.41 0.42 -34.93
N GLN A 24 -19.58 -0.17 -35.19
CA GLN A 24 -20.74 0.59 -35.70
C GLN A 24 -21.23 1.67 -34.73
N SER A 25 -20.90 1.51 -33.45
CA SER A 25 -21.20 2.49 -32.41
C SER A 25 -19.94 2.94 -31.70
N LYS A 26 -19.87 4.23 -31.36
CA LYS A 26 -18.77 4.74 -30.54
C LYS A 26 -18.83 4.15 -29.12
N PRO A 27 -17.72 3.61 -28.61
CA PRO A 27 -17.65 3.21 -27.21
C PRO A 27 -18.01 4.38 -26.28
N LEU A 28 -18.67 4.08 -25.16
CA LEU A 28 -19.08 5.12 -24.19
C LEU A 28 -17.92 5.97 -23.71
N ALA A 29 -16.72 5.40 -23.62
CA ALA A 29 -15.51 6.14 -23.27
C ALA A 29 -15.15 7.24 -24.25
N LEU A 30 -15.51 7.12 -25.54
CA LEU A 30 -15.26 8.14 -26.57
C LEU A 30 -16.37 9.20 -26.66
N LEU A 31 -17.46 9.04 -25.91
CA LEU A 31 -18.57 10.01 -25.86
C LEU A 31 -18.33 11.13 -24.85
N ARG A 32 -17.27 11.06 -24.06
CA ARG A 32 -16.90 12.07 -23.09
C ARG A 32 -15.43 12.46 -23.24
N ALA A 33 -15.06 13.60 -22.69
CA ALA A 33 -13.65 14.00 -22.62
C ALA A 33 -12.83 12.95 -21.80
N PRO A 34 -11.56 12.74 -22.14
CA PRO A 34 -10.68 11.90 -21.36
C PRO A 34 -10.67 12.33 -19.90
N SER A 35 -10.68 11.35 -18.98
CA SER A 35 -10.51 11.64 -17.55
C SER A 35 -9.15 12.28 -17.31
N ARG A 36 -9.13 13.34 -16.51
CA ARG A 36 -7.87 13.93 -16.06
C ARG A 36 -7.34 13.07 -14.90
N LEU A 37 -6.07 12.72 -14.99
CA LEU A 37 -5.39 12.10 -13.86
C LEU A 37 -5.31 13.12 -12.72
N GLN A 38 -5.75 12.70 -11.56
CA GLN A 38 -5.56 13.47 -10.32
C GLN A 38 -4.31 12.93 -9.62
N PRO A 39 -3.40 13.79 -9.17
CA PRO A 39 -2.32 13.35 -8.32
C PRO A 39 -2.90 12.70 -7.06
N ASP A 40 -2.42 11.52 -6.71
CA ASP A 40 -2.72 10.90 -5.44
C ASP A 40 -1.80 11.43 -4.33
N VAL A 41 -1.77 10.77 -3.20
CA VAL A 41 -0.94 11.16 -2.06
C VAL A 41 0.50 11.40 -2.53
N ASP A 42 0.95 12.66 -2.41
CA ASP A 42 2.30 13.06 -2.78
C ASP A 42 2.64 12.97 -4.29
N GLY A 43 1.65 12.93 -5.14
CA GLY A 43 1.80 12.96 -6.59
C GLY A 43 2.51 11.73 -7.15
N THR A 44 3.56 11.94 -7.95
CA THR A 44 4.33 10.89 -8.61
C THR A 44 5.58 10.45 -7.85
N ASN A 45 5.78 10.96 -6.63
CA ASN A 45 6.92 10.56 -5.82
C ASN A 45 6.78 9.12 -5.35
N PRO A 46 7.88 8.37 -5.21
CA PRO A 46 7.83 7.03 -4.64
C PRO A 46 7.21 7.04 -3.25
N PHE A 47 6.26 6.15 -2.99
CA PHE A 47 5.61 6.07 -1.69
C PHE A 47 6.62 5.65 -0.61
N SER A 48 6.67 6.39 0.48
CA SER A 48 7.61 6.15 1.57
C SER A 48 6.87 6.23 2.92
N TYR A 49 6.92 5.15 3.69
CA TYR A 49 6.34 5.09 5.02
C TYR A 49 6.86 6.20 5.96
N PRO A 50 8.19 6.44 6.05
CA PRO A 50 8.74 7.51 6.88
C PRO A 50 8.16 8.89 6.58
N ARG A 51 7.83 9.15 5.32
CA ARG A 51 7.36 10.45 4.87
C ARG A 51 5.85 10.59 4.90
N LEU A 52 5.10 9.54 4.62
CA LEU A 52 3.66 9.64 4.42
C LEU A 52 2.84 9.06 5.59
N VAL A 53 3.31 8.00 6.23
CA VAL A 53 2.58 7.33 7.32
C VAL A 53 3.08 7.77 8.69
N GLN A 54 4.39 7.77 8.91
CA GLN A 54 4.96 8.11 10.22
C GLN A 54 4.52 9.47 10.76
N PRO A 55 4.41 10.55 9.95
CA PRO A 55 3.92 11.83 10.45
C PRO A 55 2.49 11.78 11.02
N VAL A 56 1.63 10.93 10.44
CA VAL A 56 0.26 10.72 10.96
C VAL A 56 0.32 10.06 12.34
N LEU A 57 1.19 9.05 12.50
CA LEU A 57 1.38 8.38 13.79
C LEU A 57 1.97 9.33 14.83
N ASN A 58 2.96 10.13 14.46
CA ASN A 58 3.58 11.11 15.36
C ASN A 58 2.55 12.11 15.89
N LYS A 59 1.64 12.55 15.02
CA LYS A 59 0.62 13.54 15.37
C LYS A 59 -0.46 12.97 16.29
N HIS A 60 -0.91 11.74 16.05
CA HIS A 60 -2.13 11.22 16.67
C HIS A 60 -1.92 10.05 17.66
N CYS A 61 -0.83 9.31 17.53
CA CYS A 61 -0.71 8.00 18.18
C CYS A 61 0.46 7.91 19.17
N VAL A 62 1.63 8.42 18.78
CA VAL A 62 2.89 8.20 19.51
C VAL A 62 2.82 8.64 20.96
N SER A 63 2.27 9.81 21.22
CA SER A 63 2.24 10.38 22.59
C SER A 63 1.45 9.51 23.59
N CYS A 64 0.34 8.91 23.15
CA CYS A 64 -0.44 8.01 23.98
C CYS A 64 0.23 6.65 24.15
N HIS A 65 0.74 6.10 23.05
CA HIS A 65 1.40 4.79 23.04
C HIS A 65 2.68 4.78 23.88
N GLN A 66 3.45 5.85 23.88
CA GLN A 66 4.64 6.00 24.74
C GLN A 66 4.32 6.05 26.23
N LYS A 67 3.15 6.57 26.60
CA LYS A 67 2.70 6.59 28.01
C LYS A 67 2.20 5.22 28.50
N ASN A 68 1.93 4.30 27.59
CA ASN A 68 1.35 2.99 27.92
C ASN A 68 2.16 1.84 27.27
N PRO A 69 3.47 1.73 27.52
CA PRO A 69 4.34 0.80 26.76
C PRO A 69 3.97 -0.67 26.98
N ASP A 70 3.39 -1.02 28.13
CA ASP A 70 3.01 -2.40 28.44
C ASP A 70 1.70 -2.85 27.77
N LYS A 71 0.88 -1.90 27.33
CA LYS A 71 -0.46 -2.17 26.79
C LYS A 71 -0.61 -1.84 25.31
N ALA A 72 0.27 -0.99 24.80
CA ALA A 72 0.19 -0.47 23.44
C ALA A 72 1.51 -0.71 22.68
N PRO A 73 1.45 -1.03 21.36
CA PRO A 73 2.65 -1.21 20.56
C PRO A 73 3.41 0.11 20.41
N ARG A 74 4.72 0.03 20.28
CA ARG A 74 5.54 1.19 19.94
C ARG A 74 5.22 1.68 18.54
N LEU A 75 4.92 2.97 18.42
CA LEU A 75 4.58 3.63 17.14
C LEU A 75 5.52 4.78 16.79
N ASP A 76 6.65 4.88 17.47
CA ASP A 76 7.69 5.87 17.18
C ASP A 76 8.60 5.45 16.02
N ALA A 77 9.45 6.39 15.60
CA ALA A 77 10.41 6.22 14.51
C ALA A 77 11.78 5.73 14.99
N GLU A 78 11.87 5.08 16.17
CA GLU A 78 13.12 4.47 16.59
C GLU A 78 13.53 3.39 15.61
N LEU A 79 14.80 3.40 15.25
CA LEU A 79 15.36 2.45 14.28
C LEU A 79 15.58 1.10 14.91
N VAL A 80 15.05 0.08 14.26
CA VAL A 80 15.24 -1.32 14.61
C VAL A 80 15.86 -2.07 13.44
N GLN A 81 16.80 -2.95 13.76
CA GLN A 81 17.39 -3.86 12.79
C GLN A 81 16.58 -5.14 12.76
N ILE A 82 16.09 -5.51 11.57
CA ILE A 82 15.43 -6.79 11.37
C ILE A 82 16.35 -7.70 10.59
N LYS A 83 16.60 -8.87 11.14
CA LYS A 83 17.25 -9.98 10.46
C LYS A 83 16.18 -11.05 10.25
N LEU A 84 15.66 -11.13 9.06
CA LEU A 84 14.85 -12.25 8.63
C LEU A 84 15.81 -13.25 7.95
N ASN A 85 15.50 -14.54 8.01
CA ASN A 85 16.35 -15.59 7.44
C ASN A 85 16.44 -15.56 5.90
N HIS A 86 16.17 -14.41 5.31
CA HIS A 86 16.21 -14.17 3.89
C HIS A 86 17.00 -12.90 3.59
N TRP A 87 17.96 -12.99 2.71
CA TRP A 87 18.90 -11.94 2.33
C TRP A 87 18.26 -10.64 1.81
N TRP A 88 17.00 -10.69 1.35
CA TRP A 88 16.26 -9.52 0.86
C TRP A 88 15.42 -8.82 1.93
N SER A 89 15.37 -9.33 3.13
CA SER A 89 14.49 -8.84 4.18
C SER A 89 15.20 -8.24 5.38
N ASP A 90 16.54 -8.38 5.41
CA ASP A 90 17.35 -7.71 6.41
C ASP A 90 17.36 -6.21 6.12
N GLY A 91 17.06 -5.40 7.11
CA GLY A 91 17.05 -3.97 6.93
C GLY A 91 16.79 -3.19 8.20
N THR A 92 16.90 -1.89 8.06
CA THR A 92 16.64 -0.92 9.12
C THR A 92 15.27 -0.29 8.92
N TYR A 93 14.40 -0.44 9.90
CA TYR A 93 13.01 0.03 9.84
C TYR A 93 12.67 0.82 11.09
N TYR A 94 11.54 1.53 11.07
CA TYR A 94 10.98 2.12 12.29
C TYR A 94 10.27 1.06 13.15
N ALA A 95 10.34 1.22 14.47
CA ALA A 95 9.62 0.34 15.40
C ALA A 95 8.11 0.33 15.12
N SER A 96 7.55 1.48 14.76
CA SER A 96 6.15 1.60 14.33
C SER A 96 5.81 0.72 13.15
N TYR A 97 6.65 0.72 12.12
CA TYR A 97 6.46 -0.08 10.91
C TYR A 97 6.42 -1.56 11.23
N VAL A 98 7.41 -2.03 11.98
CA VAL A 98 7.51 -3.44 12.38
C VAL A 98 6.28 -3.88 13.17
N ASN A 99 5.92 -3.11 14.20
CA ASN A 99 4.77 -3.44 15.03
C ASN A 99 3.44 -3.43 14.26
N LEU A 100 3.27 -2.47 13.35
CA LEU A 100 2.05 -2.40 12.55
C LEU A 100 1.96 -3.53 11.52
N THR A 101 3.05 -3.85 10.84
CA THR A 101 3.02 -4.90 9.82
C THR A 101 2.91 -6.29 10.39
N GLU A 102 3.51 -6.56 11.56
CA GLU A 102 3.43 -7.87 12.21
C GLU A 102 2.06 -8.16 12.85
N LYS A 103 1.45 -7.18 13.49
CA LYS A 103 0.27 -7.40 14.33
C LYS A 103 -1.03 -6.83 13.76
N TYR A 104 -0.95 -5.70 13.10
CA TYR A 104 -2.09 -4.91 12.64
C TYR A 104 -2.10 -4.72 11.13
N GLY A 105 -1.08 -5.16 10.46
CA GLY A 105 -0.99 -5.26 9.02
C GLY A 105 -2.08 -6.16 8.49
N PHE A 106 -1.98 -6.48 7.29
CA PHE A 106 -3.15 -6.65 6.56
C PHE A 106 -3.38 -8.00 5.99
N TYR A 107 -2.47 -8.90 5.92
CA TYR A 107 -2.69 -9.86 4.87
C TYR A 107 -2.10 -11.20 5.08
N ASP A 108 -2.70 -12.10 4.39
CA ASP A 108 -2.11 -13.34 4.03
C ASP A 108 -1.98 -13.38 2.49
N TYR A 109 -0.76 -13.33 1.98
CA TYR A 109 -0.47 -13.62 0.59
C TYR A 109 -0.57 -15.13 0.28
N GLY A 110 -1.22 -15.90 1.09
CA GLY A 110 -1.18 -17.34 1.03
C GLY A 110 0.00 -17.93 1.80
N GLY A 111 0.52 -17.17 2.78
CA GLY A 111 1.64 -17.54 3.60
C GLY A 111 3.01 -17.18 2.98
N ARG A 112 4.03 -17.17 3.82
CA ARG A 112 5.43 -16.99 3.40
C ARG A 112 6.01 -18.23 2.70
N ASP A 113 5.24 -19.28 2.63
CA ASP A 113 5.64 -20.53 2.01
C ASP A 113 5.12 -20.58 0.58
N PHE A 114 6.01 -20.31 -0.36
CA PHE A 114 5.74 -20.42 -1.80
C PHE A 114 5.51 -21.88 -2.26
N SER A 115 5.64 -22.83 -1.35
CA SER A 115 5.38 -24.25 -1.63
C SER A 115 3.92 -24.64 -1.51
N ASP A 116 3.08 -23.75 -0.99
CA ASP A 116 1.64 -24.03 -0.87
C ASP A 116 0.95 -23.77 -2.23
N GLU A 117 0.26 -24.78 -2.73
CA GLU A 117 -0.51 -24.75 -3.98
C GLU A 117 -1.75 -23.82 -3.91
N ARG A 118 -1.83 -22.97 -2.87
CA ARG A 118 -2.91 -22.00 -2.77
C ARG A 118 -2.83 -20.98 -3.89
N SER A 119 -4.00 -20.64 -4.37
CA SER A 119 -4.20 -19.71 -5.46
C SER A 119 -3.30 -18.47 -5.38
N TYR A 120 -2.51 -18.21 -6.41
CA TYR A 120 -1.76 -16.97 -6.59
C TYR A 120 -2.67 -15.74 -6.81
N HIS A 121 -3.96 -15.90 -6.67
CA HIS A 121 -4.95 -14.85 -6.84
C HIS A 121 -5.41 -14.33 -5.47
N THR A 122 -5.34 -13.03 -5.30
CA THR A 122 -5.92 -12.37 -4.12
C THR A 122 -7.45 -12.47 -4.16
N ILE A 123 -8.05 -12.79 -3.02
CA ILE A 123 -9.51 -12.78 -2.89
C ILE A 123 -9.95 -11.35 -2.58
N PRO A 124 -10.84 -10.75 -3.38
CA PRO A 124 -11.33 -9.40 -3.11
C PRO A 124 -11.88 -9.25 -1.69
N GLY A 125 -11.44 -8.22 -0.99
CA GLY A 125 -11.83 -7.95 0.39
C GLY A 125 -11.05 -8.71 1.47
N GLN A 126 -10.17 -9.62 1.09
CA GLN A 126 -9.26 -10.33 2.02
C GLN A 126 -7.83 -9.81 1.94
N PHE A 127 -7.65 -8.61 1.42
CA PHE A 127 -6.35 -8.01 1.17
C PHE A 127 -6.38 -6.50 1.43
N GLY A 128 -5.22 -5.92 1.73
CA GLY A 128 -5.03 -4.48 1.89
C GLY A 128 -5.75 -3.87 3.09
N ALA A 129 -6.11 -2.61 2.98
CA ALA A 129 -6.75 -1.84 4.05
C ALA A 129 -8.02 -2.53 4.58
N ARG A 130 -8.82 -3.07 3.68
CA ARG A 130 -10.09 -3.71 4.04
C ARG A 130 -9.93 -4.95 4.91
N ALA A 131 -8.87 -5.72 4.68
CA ALA A 131 -8.57 -6.93 5.43
C ALA A 131 -7.72 -6.65 6.69
N SER A 132 -7.12 -5.47 6.80
CA SER A 132 -6.26 -5.11 7.92
C SER A 132 -7.05 -4.95 9.22
N LYS A 133 -6.40 -5.17 10.34
CA LYS A 133 -6.95 -4.81 11.65
C LYS A 133 -6.84 -3.31 11.92
N LEU A 134 -5.88 -2.63 11.29
CA LEU A 134 -5.59 -1.22 11.52
C LEU A 134 -6.67 -0.31 10.93
N TYR A 135 -7.04 -0.52 9.68
CA TYR A 135 -7.94 0.41 8.99
C TYR A 135 -9.34 0.49 9.61
N PRO A 136 -10.03 -0.62 9.89
CA PRO A 136 -11.30 -0.59 10.59
C PRO A 136 -11.21 0.03 11.98
N LEU A 137 -10.10 -0.21 12.70
CA LEU A 137 -9.86 0.38 14.01
C LEU A 137 -9.85 1.92 13.93
N LEU A 138 -9.20 2.46 12.90
CA LEU A 138 -9.11 3.92 12.71
C LEU A 138 -10.43 4.54 12.22
N VAL A 139 -11.16 3.83 11.35
CA VAL A 139 -12.46 4.29 10.82
C VAL A 139 -13.54 4.27 11.90
N ASN A 140 -13.58 3.21 12.69
CA ASN A 140 -14.59 3.04 13.75
C ASN A 140 -14.27 3.86 15.01
N GLY A 141 -13.09 4.43 15.09
CA GLY A 141 -12.59 5.20 16.21
C GLY A 141 -11.71 4.37 17.15
N HIS A 142 -10.58 4.92 17.52
CA HIS A 142 -9.63 4.39 18.47
C HIS A 142 -9.40 5.44 19.55
N HIS A 143 -10.02 5.25 20.71
CA HIS A 143 -10.10 6.29 21.75
C HIS A 143 -10.65 7.59 21.15
N ASP A 144 -10.02 8.74 21.44
CA ASP A 144 -10.44 10.06 20.95
C ASP A 144 -9.73 10.48 19.65
N VAL A 145 -9.03 9.54 19.00
CA VAL A 145 -8.28 9.81 17.76
C VAL A 145 -9.24 9.98 16.59
N LYS A 146 -9.12 11.12 15.91
CA LYS A 146 -9.83 11.41 14.67
C LYS A 146 -8.83 11.83 13.61
N LEU A 147 -8.71 10.99 12.58
CA LEU A 147 -7.88 11.28 11.41
C LEU A 147 -8.68 12.11 10.40
N SER A 148 -8.01 13.00 9.70
CA SER A 148 -8.60 13.62 8.53
C SER A 148 -8.83 12.61 7.41
N PRO A 149 -9.72 12.89 6.44
CA PRO A 149 -9.89 12.02 5.28
C PRO A 149 -8.58 11.77 4.52
N GLU A 150 -7.72 12.78 4.42
CA GLU A 150 -6.42 12.66 3.76
C GLU A 150 -5.46 11.76 4.55
N GLU A 151 -5.38 11.91 5.86
CA GLU A 151 -4.55 11.07 6.73
C GLU A 151 -5.00 9.61 6.67
N LEU A 152 -6.30 9.37 6.70
CA LEU A 152 -6.88 8.04 6.58
C LEU A 152 -6.61 7.44 5.19
N HIS A 153 -6.70 8.26 4.14
CA HIS A 153 -6.38 7.83 2.77
C HIS A 153 -4.91 7.42 2.63
N ARG A 154 -3.97 8.17 3.23
CA ARG A 154 -2.55 7.78 3.24
C ARG A 154 -2.32 6.40 3.83
N ILE A 155 -3.00 6.10 4.94
CA ILE A 155 -2.91 4.77 5.56
C ILE A 155 -3.55 3.69 4.67
N ALA A 156 -4.68 3.99 4.05
CA ALA A 156 -5.32 3.06 3.12
C ALA A 156 -4.41 2.74 1.93
N VAL A 157 -3.86 3.76 1.28
CA VAL A 157 -2.93 3.61 0.15
C VAL A 157 -1.71 2.79 0.58
N TRP A 158 -1.15 3.06 1.76
CA TRP A 158 -0.04 2.28 2.29
C TRP A 158 -0.37 0.79 2.41
N LEU A 159 -1.51 0.47 3.02
CA LEU A 159 -1.95 -0.91 3.22
C LEU A 159 -2.26 -1.61 1.89
N ASP A 160 -2.95 -0.92 0.98
CA ASP A 160 -3.32 -1.45 -0.34
C ASP A 160 -2.12 -1.62 -1.27
N SER A 161 -1.05 -0.85 -1.05
CA SER A 161 0.23 -0.97 -1.77
C SER A 161 1.18 -2.01 -1.17
N THR A 162 0.69 -2.96 -0.38
CA THR A 162 1.50 -4.00 0.26
C THR A 162 2.42 -3.52 1.38
N SER A 163 2.05 -2.42 2.01
CA SER A 163 2.75 -1.84 3.16
C SER A 163 4.25 -1.59 2.93
N PRO A 164 4.67 -0.91 1.85
CA PRO A 164 6.07 -0.64 1.62
C PRO A 164 6.64 0.28 2.69
N PHE A 165 7.89 0.06 3.12
CA PHE A 165 8.62 1.00 3.95
C PHE A 165 9.38 2.01 3.09
N TYR A 166 10.14 1.51 2.11
CA TYR A 166 10.85 2.32 1.14
C TYR A 166 10.08 2.38 -0.18
N GLY A 167 10.06 3.55 -0.80
CA GLY A 167 9.47 3.76 -2.12
C GLY A 167 10.42 3.43 -3.27
N VAL A 168 11.72 3.28 -3.00
CA VAL A 168 12.78 2.80 -3.89
C VAL A 168 13.67 1.83 -3.14
N TYR A 169 14.52 1.10 -3.84
CA TYR A 169 15.47 0.20 -3.18
C TYR A 169 16.36 0.95 -2.18
N GLU A 170 16.66 0.30 -1.06
CA GLU A 170 17.42 0.88 0.04
C GLU A 170 18.78 1.43 -0.42
N LYS A 171 19.47 0.72 -1.31
CA LYS A 171 20.76 1.14 -1.87
C LYS A 171 20.68 2.42 -2.70
N GLU A 172 19.51 2.71 -3.29
CA GLU A 172 19.32 3.85 -4.18
C GLU A 172 18.77 5.10 -3.47
N GLY A 173 18.47 5.01 -2.19
CA GLY A 173 17.90 6.14 -1.47
C GLY A 173 17.43 5.87 -0.06
N GLY A 174 17.81 4.74 0.53
CA GLY A 174 17.36 4.32 1.84
C GLY A 174 17.57 5.36 2.93
N LEU A 175 18.77 5.93 3.03
CA LEU A 175 19.08 6.94 4.03
C LEU A 175 18.30 8.23 3.84
N VAL A 176 18.01 8.63 2.59
CA VAL A 176 17.17 9.79 2.29
C VAL A 176 15.75 9.51 2.74
N GLN A 177 15.22 8.33 2.43
CA GLN A 177 13.87 7.92 2.81
C GLN A 177 13.70 7.74 4.31
N LEU A 178 14.71 7.19 5.03
CA LEU A 178 14.70 7.12 6.50
C LEU A 178 14.56 8.49 7.17
N ARG A 179 15.01 9.54 6.51
CA ARG A 179 14.86 10.92 7.00
C ARG A 179 13.59 11.60 6.50
N GLY A 180 12.69 10.86 5.88
CA GLY A 180 11.45 11.40 5.29
C GLY A 180 11.66 12.15 3.98
N GLY A 181 12.84 12.09 3.38
CA GLY A 181 13.16 12.72 2.10
C GLY A 181 12.60 11.94 0.90
N ILE A 182 12.61 12.59 -0.26
CA ILE A 182 12.23 11.98 -1.53
C ILE A 182 13.46 11.44 -2.21
N ALA A 183 13.52 10.13 -2.40
CA ALA A 183 14.52 9.50 -3.23
C ALA A 183 14.08 9.58 -4.70
N LYS A 184 15.01 10.03 -5.56
CA LYS A 184 14.81 10.06 -7.01
C LYS A 184 15.85 9.14 -7.63
N PRO A 185 15.48 7.88 -7.95
CA PRO A 185 16.39 6.97 -8.62
C PRO A 185 16.76 7.54 -10.00
N THR A 186 18.03 7.46 -10.34
CA THR A 186 18.52 7.74 -11.69
C THR A 186 18.31 6.50 -12.55
N LEU A 187 17.70 6.68 -13.71
CA LEU A 187 17.69 5.65 -14.74
C LEU A 187 19.05 5.75 -15.46
N GLU A 188 19.90 4.78 -15.26
CA GLU A 188 21.12 4.57 -16.06
C GLU A 188 20.78 3.71 -17.29
#